data_b4e78105d153ce564012a39a65035451
#
_entry.id   b4e78105d153ce564012a39a65035451
#
_cell.length_a   1.000
_cell.length_b   1.000
_cell.length_c   1.000
_cell.angle_alpha   90.00
_cell.angle_beta   90.00
_cell.angle_gamma   90.00
#
_symmetry.space_group_name_H-M   'P 1'
#
loop_
_entity.id
_entity.type
_entity.pdbx_description
1 polymer ?
#
loop_
_entity_poly.entity_id
_entity_poly.type
_entity_poly.pdbx_seq_one_letter_code
_entity_poly.pdbx_strand_id
1 'polypeptide(L)'
;MSELRAIAEQHLTVPDHVVSRAGDVIDINSRLATGRQNITMADYLPSDLADAAALVSQPLPTDDLSVIGTLICGYSGVQKLGNRIATSHDHSVPTNIWWINCGPTGVSKSAVKQKLIDAPAAGLRLKFKTKHGDAVDEWRAKNKGVKKEDRPPAPKPWFAHLSDYTPEALCIQLQVQEVMRMALLASRDEWSGNLKALESDSKIGRGTGIAQMLEMFDGGATDDKAPSYKAERMMP
;
A
#
# COMPACT_ATOMS: atom_id res chain seq x y z
N MET A 1 18.90 -24.73 20.41
CA MET A 1 19.83 -23.98 19.54
C MET A 1 21.18 -24.72 19.37
N SER A 2 21.72 -25.39 20.38
CA SER A 2 22.93 -26.21 20.29
C SER A 2 22.77 -27.46 19.42
N GLU A 3 21.61 -28.10 19.43
CA GLU A 3 21.35 -29.33 18.68
C GLU A 3 21.28 -29.13 17.17
N LEU A 4 20.66 -28.02 16.69
CA LEU A 4 20.62 -27.73 15.26
C LEU A 4 22.01 -27.40 14.70
N ARG A 5 22.86 -26.80 15.51
CA ARG A 5 24.25 -26.53 15.14
C ARG A 5 25.07 -27.82 15.07
N ALA A 6 24.87 -28.73 16.01
CA ALA A 6 25.51 -30.06 16.02
C ALA A 6 25.08 -30.94 14.84
N ILE A 7 23.81 -30.88 14.43
CA ILE A 7 23.29 -31.60 13.26
C ILE A 7 23.85 -31.02 11.95
N ALA A 8 23.98 -29.69 11.86
CA ALA A 8 24.59 -29.05 10.70
C ALA A 8 26.08 -29.34 10.54
N GLU A 9 26.78 -29.47 11.65
CA GLU A 9 28.21 -29.81 11.66
C GLU A 9 28.50 -31.29 11.36
N GLN A 10 27.53 -32.20 11.56
CA GLN A 10 27.72 -33.64 11.36
C GLN A 10 27.41 -34.17 9.96
N HIS A 11 26.64 -33.50 9.13
CA HIS A 11 26.10 -34.12 7.91
C HIS A 11 26.17 -33.32 6.59
N LEU A 12 26.66 -32.10 6.61
CA LEU A 12 26.79 -31.31 5.36
C LEU A 12 28.04 -30.42 5.42
N THR A 13 28.95 -30.60 4.48
CA THR A 13 29.90 -29.55 4.11
C THR A 13 29.12 -28.39 3.49
N VAL A 14 28.44 -27.62 4.33
CA VAL A 14 27.70 -26.43 3.89
C VAL A 14 28.76 -25.37 3.59
N PRO A 15 28.78 -24.78 2.40
CA PRO A 15 29.72 -23.72 2.07
C PRO A 15 29.65 -22.57 3.08
N ASP A 16 30.78 -22.02 3.50
CA ASP A 16 30.88 -20.96 4.52
C ASP A 16 29.96 -19.76 4.27
N HIS A 17 29.70 -19.41 2.99
CA HIS A 17 28.76 -18.35 2.65
C HIS A 17 27.28 -18.66 2.96
N VAL A 18 26.90 -19.92 3.04
CA VAL A 18 25.54 -20.34 3.42
C VAL A 18 25.38 -20.31 4.93
N VAL A 19 26.43 -20.69 5.67
CA VAL A 19 26.47 -20.60 7.14
C VAL A 19 26.42 -19.13 7.57
N SER A 20 27.16 -18.26 6.88
CA SER A 20 27.14 -16.81 7.11
C SER A 20 25.71 -16.25 6.93
N ARG A 21 25.06 -16.55 5.81
CA ARG A 21 23.67 -16.08 5.57
C ARG A 21 22.65 -16.57 6.60
N ALA A 22 22.78 -17.80 7.08
CA ALA A 22 21.91 -18.30 8.13
C ALA A 22 22.13 -17.54 9.45
N GLY A 23 23.37 -17.21 9.78
CA GLY A 23 23.72 -16.37 10.94
C GLY A 23 23.13 -14.96 10.81
N ASP A 24 23.24 -14.34 9.65
CA ASP A 24 22.70 -13.02 9.39
C ASP A 24 21.18 -12.99 9.51
N VAL A 25 20.47 -13.99 9.00
CA VAL A 25 19.00 -14.11 9.13
C VAL A 25 18.57 -14.26 10.59
N ILE A 26 19.31 -15.05 11.38
CA ILE A 26 19.03 -15.20 12.81
C ILE A 26 19.23 -13.88 13.55
N ASP A 27 20.32 -13.16 13.26
CA ASP A 27 20.61 -11.86 13.87
C ASP A 27 19.54 -10.81 13.50
N ILE A 28 19.17 -10.73 12.24
CA ILE A 28 18.09 -9.83 11.77
C ILE A 28 16.78 -10.16 12.48
N ASN A 29 16.37 -11.40 12.55
CA ASN A 29 15.14 -11.79 13.21
C ASN A 29 15.17 -11.49 14.73
N SER A 30 16.32 -11.66 15.38
CA SER A 30 16.50 -11.31 16.78
C SER A 30 16.36 -9.81 17.01
N ARG A 31 16.98 -8.98 16.17
CA ARG A 31 16.88 -7.52 16.24
C ARG A 31 15.45 -7.03 15.95
N LEU A 32 14.79 -7.62 14.97
CA LEU A 32 13.38 -7.31 14.67
C LEU A 32 12.46 -7.69 15.83
N ALA A 33 12.66 -8.84 16.46
CA ALA A 33 11.88 -9.24 17.61
C ALA A 33 12.07 -8.30 18.81
N THR A 34 13.32 -7.89 19.08
CA THR A 34 13.65 -6.92 20.14
C THR A 34 13.07 -5.54 19.83
N GLY A 35 13.17 -5.08 18.58
CA GLY A 35 12.60 -3.81 18.17
C GLY A 35 11.07 -3.78 18.33
N ARG A 36 10.38 -4.84 17.96
CA ARG A 36 8.92 -4.96 18.09
C ARG A 36 8.42 -4.90 19.55
N GLN A 37 9.17 -5.47 20.47
CA GLN A 37 8.81 -5.49 21.88
C GLN A 37 8.84 -4.11 22.56
N ASN A 38 9.59 -3.17 21.99
CA ASN A 38 9.80 -1.83 22.55
C ASN A 38 8.92 -0.76 21.89
N ILE A 39 8.05 -1.13 20.94
CA ILE A 39 7.17 -0.19 20.25
C ILE A 39 5.77 -0.34 20.82
N THR A 40 5.23 0.78 21.33
CA THR A 40 3.85 0.85 21.78
C THR A 40 3.04 1.85 20.97
N MET A 41 1.74 1.66 20.87
CA MET A 41 0.86 2.59 20.14
C MET A 41 0.94 4.00 20.71
N ALA A 42 1.09 4.13 22.03
CA ALA A 42 1.15 5.42 22.71
C ALA A 42 2.39 6.26 22.35
N ASP A 43 3.46 5.62 21.86
CA ASP A 43 4.69 6.32 21.45
C ASP A 43 4.54 7.01 20.09
N TYR A 44 3.60 6.57 19.25
CA TYR A 44 3.51 6.97 17.85
C TYR A 44 2.16 7.54 17.42
N LEU A 45 1.12 7.29 18.21
CA LEU A 45 -0.23 7.74 17.90
C LEU A 45 -0.72 8.76 18.95
N PRO A 46 -1.53 9.75 18.57
CA PRO A 46 -2.28 10.55 19.53
C PRO A 46 -3.08 9.65 20.47
N SER A 47 -3.23 10.06 21.74
CA SER A 47 -3.80 9.22 22.81
C SER A 47 -5.17 8.63 22.46
N ASP A 48 -6.06 9.45 21.94
CA ASP A 48 -7.42 9.04 21.53
C ASP A 48 -7.40 8.00 20.40
N LEU A 49 -6.47 8.14 19.45
CA LEU A 49 -6.28 7.18 18.37
C LEU A 49 -5.60 5.90 18.87
N ALA A 50 -4.62 6.02 19.77
CA ALA A 50 -3.97 4.87 20.39
C ALA A 50 -4.97 4.02 21.19
N ASP A 51 -5.83 4.66 22.00
CA ASP A 51 -6.88 3.99 22.77
C ASP A 51 -7.90 3.30 21.86
N ALA A 52 -8.36 3.97 20.82
CA ALA A 52 -9.27 3.39 19.83
C ALA A 52 -8.64 2.22 19.10
N ALA A 53 -7.38 2.33 18.69
CA ALA A 53 -6.64 1.25 18.01
C ALA A 53 -6.43 0.06 18.94
N ALA A 54 -6.06 0.29 20.20
CA ALA A 54 -5.91 -0.75 21.20
C ALA A 54 -7.22 -1.52 21.43
N LEU A 55 -8.34 -0.80 21.57
CA LEU A 55 -9.66 -1.42 21.73
C LEU A 55 -10.03 -2.34 20.54
N VAL A 56 -9.70 -1.91 19.32
CA VAL A 56 -9.98 -2.70 18.10
C VAL A 56 -9.04 -3.89 17.94
N SER A 57 -7.79 -3.74 18.34
CA SER A 57 -6.75 -4.77 18.17
C SER A 57 -6.67 -5.76 19.34
N GLN A 58 -7.12 -5.39 20.55
CA GLN A 58 -7.07 -6.22 21.76
C GLN A 58 -7.53 -7.67 21.56
N PRO A 59 -8.61 -7.98 20.81
CA PRO A 59 -9.04 -9.35 20.58
C PRO A 59 -8.25 -10.08 19.49
N LEU A 60 -7.23 -9.46 18.90
CA LEU A 60 -6.47 -10.02 17.80
C LEU A 60 -5.06 -10.42 18.26
N PRO A 61 -4.55 -11.59 17.90
CA PRO A 61 -3.15 -11.94 18.12
C PRO A 61 -2.25 -11.17 17.13
N THR A 62 -2.03 -9.89 17.42
CA THR A 62 -1.22 -8.97 16.59
C THR A 62 -0.31 -8.12 17.48
N ASP A 63 0.73 -7.55 16.90
CA ASP A 63 1.63 -6.63 17.59
C ASP A 63 1.26 -5.15 17.29
N ASP A 64 1.67 -4.26 18.19
CA ASP A 64 1.42 -2.82 18.08
C ASP A 64 2.01 -2.21 16.80
N LEU A 65 3.18 -2.68 16.35
CA LEU A 65 3.81 -2.20 15.14
C LEU A 65 2.96 -2.49 13.89
N SER A 66 2.35 -3.68 13.82
CA SER A 66 1.42 -4.05 12.76
C SER A 66 0.19 -3.14 12.71
N VAL A 67 -0.32 -2.76 13.87
CA VAL A 67 -1.46 -1.83 14.02
C VAL A 67 -1.06 -0.42 13.59
N ILE A 68 0.05 0.09 14.14
CA ILE A 68 0.59 1.44 13.84
C ILE A 68 0.84 1.58 12.33
N GLY A 69 1.60 0.66 11.74
CA GLY A 69 1.94 0.72 10.32
C GLY A 69 0.70 0.65 9.42
N THR A 70 -0.28 -0.17 9.78
CA THR A 70 -1.55 -0.27 9.05
C THR A 70 -2.34 1.04 9.12
N LEU A 71 -2.42 1.68 10.30
CA LEU A 71 -3.12 2.95 10.48
C LEU A 71 -2.43 4.09 9.73
N ILE A 72 -1.10 4.21 9.85
CA ILE A 72 -0.34 5.26 9.16
C ILE A 72 -0.48 5.11 7.63
N CYS A 73 -0.39 3.89 7.13
CA CYS A 73 -0.61 3.62 5.70
C CYS A 73 -2.05 3.95 5.27
N GLY A 74 -3.04 3.55 6.05
CA GLY A 74 -4.44 3.88 5.80
C GLY A 74 -4.70 5.38 5.78
N TYR A 75 -4.12 6.12 6.73
CA TYR A 75 -4.21 7.57 6.79
C TYR A 75 -3.55 8.25 5.59
N SER A 76 -2.36 7.78 5.19
CA SER A 76 -1.67 8.25 4.00
C SER A 76 -2.55 8.12 2.74
N GLY A 77 -3.23 6.99 2.59
CA GLY A 77 -4.07 6.70 1.42
C GLY A 77 -5.33 7.57 1.30
N VAL A 78 -5.72 8.32 2.35
CA VAL A 78 -6.87 9.24 2.31
C VAL A 78 -6.48 10.72 2.28
N GLN A 79 -5.18 11.01 2.21
CA GLN A 79 -4.67 12.37 2.08
C GLN A 79 -4.99 12.99 0.72
N LYS A 80 -4.82 14.30 0.60
CA LYS A 80 -4.84 14.94 -0.71
C LYS A 80 -3.56 14.61 -1.47
N LEU A 81 -3.68 14.39 -2.76
CA LEU A 81 -2.53 14.24 -3.63
C LEU A 81 -1.68 15.51 -3.61
N GLY A 82 -0.38 15.36 -3.48
CA GLY A 82 0.58 16.46 -3.37
C GLY A 82 0.87 16.91 -1.94
N ASN A 83 0.25 16.30 -0.91
CA ASN A 83 0.69 16.50 0.47
C ASN A 83 2.11 15.98 0.64
N ARG A 84 2.92 16.73 1.37
CA ARG A 84 4.32 16.40 1.66
C ARG A 84 4.61 16.59 3.14
N ILE A 85 5.54 15.81 3.66
CA ILE A 85 6.07 15.93 5.03
C ILE A 85 7.41 16.63 4.93
N ALA A 86 7.54 17.79 5.57
CA ALA A 86 8.83 18.45 5.72
C ALA A 86 9.68 17.66 6.73
N THR A 87 10.82 17.16 6.30
CA THR A 87 11.76 16.43 7.14
C THR A 87 12.90 17.31 7.62
N SER A 88 13.17 18.41 6.91
CA SER A 88 14.12 19.46 7.27
C SER A 88 13.72 20.77 6.59
N HIS A 89 14.49 21.83 6.81
CA HIS A 89 14.22 23.15 6.22
C HIS A 89 14.11 23.10 4.69
N ASP A 90 14.98 22.31 4.04
CA ASP A 90 15.08 22.25 2.58
C ASP A 90 14.66 20.89 1.99
N HIS A 91 14.11 19.99 2.80
CA HIS A 91 13.75 18.65 2.35
C HIS A 91 12.34 18.26 2.76
N SER A 92 11.58 17.79 1.79
CA SER A 92 10.25 17.23 2.01
C SER A 92 10.06 15.96 1.21
N VAL A 93 9.31 15.03 1.78
CA VAL A 93 8.97 13.75 1.16
C VAL A 93 7.47 13.67 0.91
N PRO A 94 7.02 12.98 -0.14
CA PRO A 94 5.59 12.73 -0.33
C PRO A 94 5.04 11.89 0.82
N THR A 95 3.75 12.02 1.10
CA THR A 95 3.03 11.18 2.08
C THR A 95 2.72 9.79 1.54
N ASN A 96 3.47 9.33 0.55
CA ASN A 96 3.34 8.02 -0.07
C ASN A 96 4.00 6.97 0.83
N ILE A 97 3.22 6.10 1.44
CA ILE A 97 3.69 5.10 2.39
C ILE A 97 3.35 3.70 1.88
N TRP A 98 4.36 2.85 1.87
CA TRP A 98 4.23 1.44 1.58
C TRP A 98 4.43 0.64 2.86
N TRP A 99 3.49 -0.22 3.17
CA TRP A 99 3.53 -1.06 4.35
C TRP A 99 3.29 -2.52 3.99
N ILE A 100 4.19 -3.40 4.39
CA ILE A 100 4.05 -4.85 4.23
C ILE A 100 4.03 -5.48 5.62
N ASN A 101 2.89 -6.05 5.98
CA ASN A 101 2.74 -6.76 7.24
C ASN A 101 3.12 -8.23 7.05
N CYS A 102 4.32 -8.59 7.52
CA CYS A 102 4.85 -9.94 7.46
C CYS A 102 4.73 -10.63 8.81
N GLY A 103 4.33 -11.88 8.79
CA GLY A 103 4.23 -12.70 10.00
C GLY A 103 3.78 -14.14 9.69
N PRO A 104 3.91 -15.05 10.64
CA PRO A 104 3.44 -16.42 10.47
C PRO A 104 1.92 -16.49 10.24
N THR A 105 1.45 -17.65 9.82
CA THR A 105 0.01 -17.91 9.73
C THR A 105 -0.61 -17.83 11.12
N GLY A 106 -1.79 -17.24 11.23
CA GLY A 106 -2.54 -17.14 12.49
C GLY A 106 -2.32 -15.84 13.27
N VAL A 107 -1.42 -14.94 12.86
CA VAL A 107 -1.21 -13.64 13.53
C VAL A 107 -2.17 -12.54 13.07
N SER A 108 -3.35 -12.89 12.63
CA SER A 108 -4.47 -12.00 12.32
C SER A 108 -4.17 -10.83 11.36
N LYS A 109 -3.18 -10.94 10.46
CA LYS A 109 -2.84 -9.88 9.48
C LYS A 109 -4.06 -9.37 8.71
N SER A 110 -4.84 -10.28 8.14
CA SER A 110 -6.06 -9.93 7.38
C SER A 110 -7.14 -9.32 8.27
N ALA A 111 -7.26 -9.75 9.53
CA ALA A 111 -8.22 -9.18 10.46
C ALA A 111 -7.85 -7.75 10.89
N VAL A 112 -6.57 -7.45 11.07
CA VAL A 112 -6.07 -6.08 11.30
C VAL A 112 -6.44 -5.18 10.12
N LYS A 113 -6.09 -5.59 8.89
CA LYS A 113 -6.47 -4.88 7.67
C LYS A 113 -7.99 -4.67 7.59
N GLN A 114 -8.77 -5.72 7.80
CA GLN A 114 -10.23 -5.65 7.73
C GLN A 114 -10.82 -4.64 8.71
N LYS A 115 -10.35 -4.62 9.95
CA LYS A 115 -10.87 -3.73 11.00
C LYS A 115 -10.37 -2.29 10.85
N LEU A 116 -9.11 -2.08 10.50
CA LEU A 116 -8.49 -0.76 10.48
C LEU A 116 -8.53 -0.08 9.10
N ILE A 117 -8.72 -0.83 8.03
CA ILE A 117 -8.76 -0.31 6.66
C ILE A 117 -10.14 -0.53 6.03
N ASP A 118 -10.53 -1.80 5.86
CA ASP A 118 -11.69 -2.15 5.03
C ASP A 118 -13.00 -1.65 5.63
N ALA A 119 -13.18 -1.77 6.94
CA ALA A 119 -14.38 -1.33 7.63
C ALA A 119 -14.53 0.21 7.64
N PRO A 120 -13.50 1.01 8.03
CA PRO A 120 -13.56 2.46 7.90
C PRO A 120 -13.72 2.94 6.45
N ALA A 121 -13.06 2.29 5.49
CA ALA A 121 -13.16 2.62 4.08
C ALA A 121 -14.56 2.34 3.49
N ALA A 122 -15.38 1.50 4.11
CA ALA A 122 -16.73 1.20 3.64
C ALA A 122 -17.61 2.46 3.58
N GLY A 123 -17.52 3.33 4.61
CA GLY A 123 -18.25 4.62 4.63
C GLY A 123 -17.79 5.56 3.51
N LEU A 124 -16.48 5.63 3.27
CA LEU A 124 -15.92 6.43 2.18
C LEU A 124 -16.33 5.87 0.81
N ARG A 125 -16.31 4.57 0.63
CA ARG A 125 -16.77 3.91 -0.61
C ARG A 125 -18.23 4.25 -0.92
N LEU A 126 -19.11 4.19 0.08
CA LEU A 126 -20.51 4.56 -0.09
C LEU A 126 -20.65 6.03 -0.50
N LYS A 127 -19.97 6.95 0.20
CA LYS A 127 -19.98 8.38 -0.11
C LYS A 127 -19.51 8.66 -1.55
N PHE A 128 -18.44 8.01 -1.99
CA PHE A 128 -17.93 8.20 -3.34
C PHE A 128 -18.85 7.58 -4.41
N LYS A 129 -19.45 6.41 -4.12
CA LYS A 129 -20.43 5.80 -5.00
C LYS A 129 -21.65 6.73 -5.22
N THR A 130 -22.16 7.34 -4.16
CA THR A 130 -23.27 8.30 -4.25
C THR A 130 -22.88 9.51 -5.11
N LYS A 131 -21.75 10.15 -4.79
CA LYS A 131 -21.26 11.29 -5.57
C LYS A 131 -21.03 10.98 -7.05
N HIS A 132 -20.52 9.79 -7.35
CA HIS A 132 -20.37 9.36 -8.74
C HIS A 132 -21.73 9.14 -9.41
N GLY A 133 -22.72 8.55 -8.72
CA GLY A 133 -24.09 8.41 -9.19
C GLY A 133 -24.68 9.77 -9.57
N ASP A 134 -24.61 10.74 -8.67
CA ASP A 134 -25.09 12.10 -8.90
C ASP A 134 -24.42 12.75 -10.12
N ALA A 135 -23.09 12.62 -10.26
CA ALA A 135 -22.34 13.15 -11.40
C ALA A 135 -22.75 12.48 -12.72
N VAL A 136 -23.01 11.19 -12.73
CA VAL A 136 -23.48 10.46 -13.92
C VAL A 136 -24.88 10.89 -14.31
N ASP A 137 -25.76 11.10 -13.36
CA ASP A 137 -27.13 11.53 -13.62
C ASP A 137 -27.17 12.98 -14.14
N GLU A 138 -26.35 13.87 -13.59
CA GLU A 138 -26.14 15.21 -14.11
C GLU A 138 -25.57 15.18 -15.54
N TRP A 139 -24.56 14.33 -15.79
CA TRP A 139 -24.00 14.16 -17.13
C TRP A 139 -25.05 13.65 -18.13
N ARG A 140 -25.87 12.67 -17.74
CA ARG A 140 -26.98 12.16 -18.57
C ARG A 140 -27.99 13.23 -18.88
N ALA A 141 -28.37 14.05 -17.89
CA ALA A 141 -29.32 15.15 -18.08
C ALA A 141 -28.79 16.18 -19.06
N LYS A 142 -27.53 16.59 -18.93
CA LYS A 142 -26.87 17.56 -19.82
C LYS A 142 -26.71 17.04 -21.25
N ASN A 143 -26.56 15.75 -21.44
CA ASN A 143 -26.35 15.16 -22.76
C ASN A 143 -27.59 14.48 -23.35
N LYS A 144 -28.76 14.77 -22.79
CA LYS A 144 -30.03 14.29 -23.31
C LYS A 144 -30.29 14.87 -24.69
N GLY A 145 -30.38 14.00 -25.72
CA GLY A 145 -30.58 14.42 -27.13
C GLY A 145 -29.30 14.70 -27.90
N VAL A 146 -28.14 14.73 -27.27
CA VAL A 146 -26.84 14.86 -27.97
C VAL A 146 -26.48 13.52 -28.60
N LYS A 147 -25.97 13.50 -29.84
CA LYS A 147 -25.49 12.28 -30.50
C LYS A 147 -24.34 11.67 -29.73
N LYS A 148 -24.22 10.33 -29.74
CA LYS A 148 -23.21 9.60 -28.97
C LYS A 148 -21.78 10.06 -29.26
N GLU A 149 -21.50 10.43 -30.51
CA GLU A 149 -20.19 10.88 -31.00
C GLU A 149 -19.81 12.26 -30.46
N ASP A 150 -20.80 13.12 -30.18
CA ASP A 150 -20.59 14.49 -29.71
C ASP A 150 -20.68 14.60 -28.16
N ARG A 151 -20.92 13.47 -27.46
CA ARG A 151 -21.00 13.48 -25.99
C ARG A 151 -19.63 13.53 -25.39
N PRO A 152 -19.38 14.40 -24.39
CA PRO A 152 -18.17 14.32 -23.60
C PRO A 152 -18.09 12.94 -22.86
N PRO A 153 -16.90 12.48 -22.54
CA PRO A 153 -16.75 11.20 -21.82
C PRO A 153 -17.54 11.23 -20.49
N ALA A 154 -18.17 10.11 -20.17
CA ALA A 154 -18.90 9.99 -18.92
C ALA A 154 -17.95 10.09 -17.71
N PRO A 155 -18.41 10.63 -16.58
CA PRO A 155 -17.62 10.65 -15.34
C PRO A 155 -17.12 9.25 -14.99
N LYS A 156 -15.84 9.13 -14.69
CA LYS A 156 -15.26 7.87 -14.22
C LYS A 156 -15.48 7.72 -12.70
N PRO A 157 -15.70 6.50 -12.20
CA PRO A 157 -15.78 6.27 -10.75
C PRO A 157 -14.44 6.53 -10.07
N TRP A 158 -14.48 7.08 -8.88
CA TRP A 158 -13.31 7.27 -8.02
C TRP A 158 -13.43 6.40 -6.78
N PHE A 159 -12.30 5.94 -6.30
CA PHE A 159 -12.22 5.04 -5.17
C PHE A 159 -11.27 5.61 -4.12
N ALA A 160 -11.65 5.53 -2.85
CA ALA A 160 -10.73 5.81 -1.75
C ALA A 160 -9.80 4.62 -1.47
N HIS A 161 -10.27 3.42 -1.81
CA HIS A 161 -9.58 2.18 -1.47
C HIS A 161 -9.83 1.10 -2.54
N LEU A 162 -8.75 0.44 -2.95
CA LEU A 162 -8.77 -0.75 -3.81
C LEU A 162 -8.18 -1.93 -3.03
N SER A 163 -8.88 -3.05 -2.99
CA SER A 163 -8.43 -4.29 -2.35
C SER A 163 -8.03 -5.38 -3.34
N ASP A 164 -8.57 -5.32 -4.54
CA ASP A 164 -8.24 -6.24 -5.62
C ASP A 164 -8.15 -5.45 -6.94
N TYR A 165 -7.01 -5.57 -7.62
CA TYR A 165 -6.73 -4.82 -8.83
C TYR A 165 -5.64 -5.49 -9.66
N THR A 166 -5.68 -5.31 -10.97
CA THR A 166 -4.53 -5.56 -11.84
C THR A 166 -3.63 -4.31 -11.90
N PRO A 167 -2.36 -4.42 -12.28
CA PRO A 167 -1.48 -3.27 -12.46
C PRO A 167 -2.08 -2.21 -13.40
N GLU A 168 -2.69 -2.64 -14.51
CA GLU A 168 -3.32 -1.75 -15.48
C GLU A 168 -4.53 -1.00 -14.87
N ALA A 169 -5.37 -1.71 -14.11
CA ALA A 169 -6.51 -1.11 -13.43
C ALA A 169 -6.06 -0.09 -12.38
N LEU A 170 -4.96 -0.37 -11.67
CA LEU A 170 -4.34 0.57 -10.73
C LEU A 170 -3.89 1.85 -11.45
N CYS A 171 -3.17 1.71 -12.56
CA CYS A 171 -2.70 2.86 -13.34
C CYS A 171 -3.86 3.74 -13.84
N ILE A 172 -4.91 3.13 -14.39
CA ILE A 172 -6.12 3.86 -14.83
C ILE A 172 -6.77 4.59 -13.64
N GLN A 173 -6.83 3.94 -12.48
CA GLN A 173 -7.43 4.56 -11.30
C GLN A 173 -6.58 5.71 -10.76
N LEU A 174 -5.25 5.58 -10.77
CA LEU A 174 -4.34 6.67 -10.37
C LEU A 174 -4.52 7.92 -11.25
N GLN A 175 -4.73 7.77 -12.56
CA GLN A 175 -5.05 8.90 -13.46
C GLN A 175 -6.35 9.60 -13.04
N VAL A 176 -7.39 8.85 -12.68
CA VAL A 176 -8.65 9.42 -12.19
C VAL A 176 -8.43 10.17 -10.88
N GLN A 177 -7.62 9.60 -9.98
CA GLN A 177 -7.29 10.22 -8.69
C GLN A 177 -6.47 11.51 -8.86
N GLU A 178 -5.56 11.55 -9.83
CA GLU A 178 -4.78 12.76 -10.14
C GLU A 178 -5.71 13.94 -10.53
N VAL A 179 -6.67 13.71 -11.42
CA VAL A 179 -7.66 14.72 -11.80
C VAL A 179 -8.46 15.21 -10.59
N MET A 180 -8.77 14.31 -9.66
CA MET A 180 -9.53 14.63 -8.44
C MET A 180 -8.65 15.16 -7.30
N ARG A 181 -7.32 15.18 -7.45
CA ARG A 181 -6.33 15.52 -6.42
C ARG A 181 -6.53 14.72 -5.11
N MET A 182 -6.83 13.44 -5.23
CA MET A 182 -7.03 12.54 -4.10
C MET A 182 -6.03 11.41 -4.14
N ALA A 183 -5.48 11.04 -2.98
CA ALA A 183 -4.69 9.83 -2.86
C ALA A 183 -5.57 8.59 -3.03
N LEU A 184 -4.93 7.45 -3.21
CA LEU A 184 -5.56 6.15 -3.34
C LEU A 184 -4.89 5.17 -2.37
N LEU A 185 -5.68 4.54 -1.53
CA LEU A 185 -5.23 3.41 -0.74
C LEU A 185 -5.38 2.13 -1.54
N ALA A 186 -4.28 1.49 -1.86
CA ALA A 186 -4.26 0.18 -2.49
C ALA A 186 -3.78 -0.86 -1.47
N SER A 187 -4.57 -1.90 -1.20
CA SER A 187 -4.19 -2.95 -0.25
C SER A 187 -4.45 -4.34 -0.82
N ARG A 188 -3.61 -5.30 -0.49
CA ARG A 188 -3.76 -6.71 -0.86
C ARG A 188 -3.47 -7.62 0.31
N ASP A 189 -4.17 -8.74 0.39
CA ASP A 189 -3.92 -9.77 1.41
C ASP A 189 -2.68 -10.61 1.08
N GLU A 190 -2.47 -10.94 -0.21
CA GLU A 190 -1.35 -11.76 -0.67
C GLU A 190 -0.41 -10.98 -1.60
N TRP A 191 0.68 -10.47 -1.04
CA TRP A 191 1.70 -9.75 -1.80
C TRP A 191 2.59 -10.67 -2.65
N SER A 192 2.77 -11.92 -2.24
CA SER A 192 3.60 -12.90 -2.96
C SER A 192 3.13 -13.16 -4.40
N GLY A 193 1.81 -13.17 -4.63
CA GLY A 193 1.23 -13.29 -5.97
C GLY A 193 1.58 -12.11 -6.88
N ASN A 194 1.61 -10.90 -6.32
CA ASN A 194 2.01 -9.69 -7.04
C ASN A 194 3.46 -9.71 -7.45
N LEU A 195 4.36 -10.08 -6.53
CA LEU A 195 5.79 -10.16 -6.84
C LEU A 195 6.04 -11.16 -7.97
N LYS A 196 5.39 -12.32 -7.93
CA LYS A 196 5.49 -13.32 -9.00
C LYS A 196 4.95 -12.81 -10.35
N ALA A 197 3.85 -12.06 -10.34
CA ALA A 197 3.32 -11.45 -11.55
C ALA A 197 4.29 -10.42 -12.13
N LEU A 198 4.85 -9.54 -11.29
CA LEU A 198 5.85 -8.55 -11.70
C LEU A 198 7.15 -9.20 -12.24
N GLU A 199 7.58 -10.31 -11.64
CA GLU A 199 8.73 -11.08 -12.11
C GLU A 199 8.45 -11.77 -13.45
N SER A 200 7.24 -12.30 -13.66
CA SER A 200 6.86 -12.95 -14.91
C SER A 200 6.82 -11.96 -16.07
N ASP A 201 6.31 -10.76 -15.85
CA ASP A 201 6.28 -9.68 -16.84
C ASP A 201 7.69 -9.20 -17.21
N SER A 202 8.64 -9.21 -16.27
CA SER A 202 10.04 -8.89 -16.53
C SER A 202 10.71 -9.92 -17.47
N LYS A 203 10.37 -11.20 -17.33
CA LYS A 203 10.90 -12.29 -18.17
C LYS A 203 10.37 -12.27 -19.62
N ILE A 204 9.19 -11.68 -19.83
CA ILE A 204 8.56 -11.55 -21.16
C ILE A 204 9.07 -10.29 -21.91
N GLY A 205 10.09 -9.60 -21.37
CA GLY A 205 10.66 -8.39 -22.00
C GLY A 205 9.81 -7.12 -21.77
N ARG A 206 8.78 -7.20 -20.94
CA ARG A 206 7.94 -6.07 -20.55
C ARG A 206 8.38 -5.40 -19.24
N GLY A 207 9.62 -5.53 -18.84
CA GLY A 207 10.27 -5.16 -17.57
C GLY A 207 9.90 -3.83 -16.89
N THR A 208 8.69 -3.33 -17.17
CA THR A 208 8.18 -2.05 -16.70
C THR A 208 7.53 -2.12 -15.32
N GLY A 209 7.05 -3.31 -14.89
CA GLY A 209 6.24 -3.41 -13.67
C GLY A 209 7.00 -3.03 -12.39
N ILE A 210 8.23 -3.50 -12.21
CA ILE A 210 9.05 -3.16 -11.04
C ILE A 210 9.48 -1.69 -11.11
N ALA A 211 9.90 -1.21 -12.28
CA ALA A 211 10.27 0.19 -12.46
C ALA A 211 9.10 1.13 -12.17
N GLN A 212 7.90 0.81 -12.65
CA GLN A 212 6.68 1.55 -12.35
C GLN A 212 6.35 1.58 -10.86
N MET A 213 6.52 0.45 -10.16
CA MET A 213 6.32 0.40 -8.72
C MET A 213 7.33 1.27 -7.97
N LEU A 214 8.59 1.28 -8.39
CA LEU A 214 9.61 2.15 -7.81
C LEU A 214 9.29 3.63 -8.07
N GLU A 215 8.87 3.99 -9.28
CA GLU A 215 8.40 5.35 -9.58
C GLU A 215 7.19 5.75 -8.70
N MET A 216 6.25 4.83 -8.48
CA MET A 216 5.13 5.06 -7.56
C MET A 216 5.61 5.24 -6.12
N PHE A 217 6.61 4.48 -5.67
CA PHE A 217 7.19 4.60 -4.35
C PHE A 217 7.87 5.95 -4.15
N ASP A 218 8.64 6.41 -5.13
CA ASP A 218 9.32 7.70 -5.10
C ASP A 218 8.38 8.90 -5.28
N GLY A 219 7.09 8.64 -5.49
CA GLY A 219 6.08 9.68 -5.69
C GLY A 219 6.17 10.38 -7.05
N GLY A 220 6.86 9.79 -8.00
CA GLY A 220 7.03 10.28 -9.38
C GLY A 220 7.72 11.63 -9.48
N ALA A 221 8.89 11.69 -10.10
CA ALA A 221 9.67 12.84 -10.52
C ALA A 221 10.21 13.79 -9.43
N THR A 222 11.50 13.90 -9.46
CA THR A 222 12.36 14.81 -8.68
C THR A 222 12.34 16.27 -9.11
N ASP A 223 11.49 16.66 -10.06
CA ASP A 223 11.35 18.04 -10.49
C ASP A 223 10.15 18.71 -9.81
N ASP A 224 10.28 19.97 -9.46
CA ASP A 224 9.31 20.87 -8.80
C ASP A 224 7.95 21.03 -9.52
N LYS A 225 7.72 20.26 -10.55
CA LYS A 225 6.43 20.10 -11.22
C LYS A 225 5.69 18.94 -10.57
N ALA A 226 4.46 19.19 -10.15
CA ALA A 226 3.54 18.18 -9.66
C ALA A 226 3.73 16.85 -10.39
N PRO A 227 3.79 15.71 -9.68
CA PRO A 227 4.06 14.41 -10.28
C PRO A 227 3.04 14.16 -11.39
N SER A 228 3.40 14.52 -12.59
CA SER A 228 2.67 14.08 -13.75
C SER A 228 3.06 12.62 -13.94
N TYR A 229 2.25 11.69 -13.44
CA TYR A 229 2.22 10.37 -14.02
C TYR A 229 2.03 10.58 -15.51
N LYS A 230 3.11 10.42 -16.27
CA LYS A 230 3.02 10.49 -17.72
C LYS A 230 2.22 9.29 -18.19
N ALA A 231 0.91 9.42 -18.14
CA ALA A 231 -0.06 8.49 -18.67
C ALA A 231 0.26 8.08 -20.12
N GLU A 232 0.94 8.93 -20.85
CA GLU A 232 1.37 8.69 -22.24
C GLU A 232 2.37 7.54 -22.41
N ARG A 233 3.08 7.13 -21.35
CA ARG A 233 4.01 6.00 -21.44
C ARG A 233 3.40 4.64 -21.04
N MET A 234 2.18 4.63 -20.52
CA MET A 234 1.51 3.44 -20.01
C MET A 234 0.43 2.88 -20.94
N MET A 235 0.25 3.46 -22.12
CA MET A 235 -0.59 2.87 -23.16
C MET A 235 0.28 2.09 -24.16
N PRO A 236 -0.15 0.85 -24.50
CA PRO A 236 0.51 0.06 -25.52
C PRO A 236 0.41 0.72 -26.90
#